data_19c970af8c1258f44520b0931295be79
#
_entry.id   19c970af8c1258f44520b0931295be79
#
_cell.length_a   1.000
_cell.length_b   1.000
_cell.length_c   1.000
_cell.angle_alpha   90.00
_cell.angle_beta   90.00
_cell.angle_gamma   90.00
#
_symmetry.space_group_name_H-M   'P 1'
#
loop_
_entity.id
_entity.type
_entity.pdbx_description
1 polymer ?
#
loop_
_entity_poly.entity_id
_entity_poly.type
_entity_poly.pdbx_seq_one_letter_code
_entity_poly.pdbx_strand_id
1 'polypeptide(L)'
;MKLINRASYMDTLTSLIGVPDIKVITGIRRSGKSKLLEALRDYVEANLPNSNVIHINYNLDEFENLLEYHALLAYVKDHRVPSKQNVLLIDEVQMCDGFERAINSLHASEHYDIFITGSNAFLLSSDLSTLFTGRTFEIEVFPFSFEEYRLYGDEGEVDRDLDEYARTGGMSGSYPYPLQEQRYQYLSNVFKTLIVRDIVQRHNVRNESALLRIADYMMDNVSNITSARNITDALNADGLKITNKTVGAYMGYLCDAFAFYKVRRYDIRGKKYLKSGEKYYLADHAFKYALLGTRDMDWGRVYENIVAIELLRRGYEVYVGVLYKKEIDFVAIKRSEKLYIQVSDDISSDKTFEREISPLLSIGDAYPKMILARTHHEATDRDGVQIVDLARWLCGEA
;
A
#
# COMPACT_ATOMS: atom_id res chain seq x y z
N MET A 1 11.74 -6.05 -19.17
CA MET A 1 11.52 -5.30 -17.92
C MET A 1 12.58 -5.75 -16.93
N LYS A 2 13.36 -4.83 -16.35
CA LYS A 2 14.35 -5.16 -15.31
C LYS A 2 13.59 -5.69 -14.09
N LEU A 3 13.95 -6.86 -13.58
CA LEU A 3 13.43 -7.38 -12.32
C LEU A 3 14.41 -7.00 -11.22
N ILE A 4 13.88 -6.54 -10.09
CA ILE A 4 14.68 -6.30 -8.88
C ILE A 4 14.31 -7.35 -7.83
N ASN A 5 15.29 -7.69 -7.01
CA ASN A 5 15.02 -8.47 -5.82
C ASN A 5 14.40 -7.56 -4.76
N ARG A 6 13.12 -7.77 -4.45
CA ARG A 6 12.40 -7.11 -3.36
C ARG A 6 12.69 -7.85 -2.05
N ALA A 7 13.91 -7.67 -1.53
CA ALA A 7 14.49 -8.50 -0.47
C ALA A 7 13.55 -8.65 0.74
N SER A 8 12.98 -7.57 1.27
CA SER A 8 12.12 -7.64 2.46
C SER A 8 10.87 -8.50 2.26
N TYR A 9 10.28 -8.48 1.05
CA TYR A 9 9.15 -9.35 0.71
C TYR A 9 9.59 -10.79 0.51
N MET A 10 10.72 -11.00 -0.18
CA MET A 10 11.24 -12.34 -0.41
C MET A 10 11.68 -13.02 0.89
N ASP A 11 12.33 -12.29 1.80
CA ASP A 11 12.68 -12.79 3.13
C ASP A 11 11.43 -13.20 3.92
N THR A 12 10.37 -12.38 3.86
CA THR A 12 9.09 -12.73 4.49
C THR A 12 8.48 -13.97 3.86
N LEU A 13 8.35 -14.02 2.53
CA LEU A 13 7.73 -15.14 1.82
C LEU A 13 8.48 -16.45 2.04
N THR A 14 9.81 -16.41 1.97
CA THR A 14 10.64 -17.62 2.16
C THR A 14 10.62 -18.11 3.60
N SER A 15 10.55 -17.20 4.59
CA SER A 15 10.42 -17.58 6.01
C SER A 15 9.09 -18.25 6.33
N LEU A 16 8.08 -18.06 5.51
CA LEU A 16 6.74 -18.63 5.67
C LEU A 16 6.56 -19.97 4.96
N ILE A 17 7.57 -20.46 4.22
CA ILE A 17 7.50 -21.78 3.60
C ILE A 17 7.43 -22.85 4.69
N GLY A 18 6.42 -23.72 4.59
CA GLY A 18 6.14 -24.77 5.57
C GLY A 18 5.31 -24.30 6.78
N VAL A 19 4.98 -23.03 6.88
CA VAL A 19 4.02 -22.54 7.88
C VAL A 19 2.61 -22.97 7.48
N PRO A 20 1.80 -23.55 8.39
CA PRO A 20 0.48 -24.12 8.03
C PRO A 20 -0.52 -23.13 7.48
N ASP A 21 -0.45 -21.84 7.86
CA ASP A 21 -1.42 -20.83 7.44
C ASP A 21 -1.42 -20.62 5.91
N ILE A 22 -2.56 -20.20 5.38
CA ILE A 22 -2.69 -19.75 3.99
C ILE A 22 -2.01 -18.38 3.88
N LYS A 23 -0.96 -18.27 3.05
CA LYS A 23 -0.27 -17.01 2.79
C LYS A 23 -1.00 -16.25 1.71
N VAL A 24 -1.50 -15.07 2.05
CA VAL A 24 -2.31 -14.23 1.17
C VAL A 24 -1.54 -12.96 0.84
N ILE A 25 -1.17 -12.83 -0.43
CA ILE A 25 -0.43 -11.68 -0.96
C ILE A 25 -1.43 -10.68 -1.53
N THR A 26 -1.63 -9.56 -0.82
CA THR A 26 -2.59 -8.50 -1.16
C THR A 26 -1.88 -7.23 -1.65
N GLY A 27 -2.63 -6.19 -1.94
CA GLY A 27 -2.11 -4.87 -2.32
C GLY A 27 -2.67 -4.36 -3.64
N ILE A 28 -2.41 -3.10 -3.93
CA ILE A 28 -2.95 -2.41 -5.10
C ILE A 28 -2.61 -3.15 -6.41
N ARG A 29 -3.50 -3.04 -7.41
CA ARG A 29 -3.26 -3.54 -8.75
C ARG A 29 -1.92 -3.04 -9.32
N ARG A 30 -1.14 -3.94 -9.94
CA ARG A 30 0.19 -3.68 -10.52
C ARG A 30 1.31 -3.30 -9.53
N SER A 31 1.15 -3.59 -8.24
CA SER A 31 2.23 -3.44 -7.24
C SER A 31 3.35 -4.50 -7.34
N GLY A 32 3.18 -5.52 -8.20
CA GLY A 32 4.21 -6.56 -8.43
C GLY A 32 3.93 -7.89 -7.72
N LYS A 33 2.72 -8.16 -7.22
CA LYS A 33 2.34 -9.41 -6.53
C LYS A 33 2.66 -10.67 -7.36
N SER A 34 2.23 -10.70 -8.64
CA SER A 34 2.52 -11.83 -9.55
C SER A 34 4.01 -12.08 -9.71
N LYS A 35 4.82 -11.00 -9.79
CA LYS A 35 6.28 -11.14 -9.91
C LYS A 35 6.95 -11.65 -8.64
N LEU A 36 6.41 -11.31 -7.46
CA LEU A 36 6.85 -11.89 -6.20
C LEU A 36 6.51 -13.39 -6.11
N LEU A 37 5.31 -13.77 -6.59
CA LEU A 37 4.92 -15.17 -6.61
C LEU A 37 5.78 -16.01 -7.60
N GLU A 38 6.10 -15.45 -8.78
CA GLU A 38 7.05 -16.05 -9.72
C GLU A 38 8.45 -16.17 -9.09
N ALA A 39 8.94 -15.14 -8.41
CA ALA A 39 10.23 -15.18 -7.73
C ALA A 39 10.26 -16.22 -6.60
N LEU A 40 9.15 -16.38 -5.86
CA LEU A 40 9.01 -17.43 -4.85
C LEU A 40 9.06 -18.84 -5.50
N ARG A 41 8.37 -19.03 -6.64
CA ARG A 41 8.44 -20.27 -7.43
C ARG A 41 9.89 -20.60 -7.75
N ASP A 42 10.59 -19.67 -8.39
CA ASP A 42 11.97 -19.83 -8.83
C ASP A 42 12.90 -20.14 -7.63
N TYR A 43 12.66 -19.48 -6.48
CA TYR A 43 13.39 -19.77 -5.24
C TYR A 43 13.15 -21.19 -4.72
N VAL A 44 11.90 -21.65 -4.69
CA VAL A 44 11.54 -23.00 -4.23
C VAL A 44 12.16 -24.05 -5.14
N GLU A 45 12.06 -23.90 -6.45
CA GLU A 45 12.63 -24.83 -7.44
C GLU A 45 14.16 -24.92 -7.33
N ALA A 46 14.84 -23.79 -7.08
CA ALA A 46 16.29 -23.74 -6.98
C ALA A 46 16.84 -24.25 -5.64
N ASN A 47 16.14 -23.99 -4.53
CA ASN A 47 16.69 -24.19 -3.20
C ASN A 47 16.06 -25.34 -2.41
N LEU A 48 14.90 -25.87 -2.82
CA LEU A 48 14.17 -26.91 -2.12
C LEU A 48 13.97 -28.16 -3.05
N PRO A 49 15.01 -28.97 -3.23
CA PRO A 49 14.97 -30.09 -4.21
C PRO A 49 13.93 -31.17 -3.89
N ASN A 50 13.47 -31.24 -2.65
CA ASN A 50 12.40 -32.16 -2.22
C ASN A 50 11.00 -31.51 -2.27
N SER A 51 10.82 -30.42 -2.99
CA SER A 51 9.52 -29.77 -3.20
C SER A 51 8.92 -30.14 -4.56
N ASN A 52 7.61 -29.93 -4.66
CA ASN A 52 6.83 -29.99 -5.89
C ASN A 52 6.05 -28.67 -5.97
N VAL A 53 6.29 -27.87 -6.99
CA VAL A 53 5.60 -26.59 -7.17
C VAL A 53 4.40 -26.78 -8.10
N ILE A 54 3.23 -26.38 -7.64
CA ILE A 54 2.01 -26.30 -8.45
C ILE A 54 1.69 -24.81 -8.60
N HIS A 55 1.98 -24.24 -9.77
CA HIS A 55 1.78 -22.83 -10.05
C HIS A 55 0.63 -22.61 -11.04
N ILE A 56 -0.38 -21.86 -10.63
CA ILE A 56 -1.56 -21.52 -11.42
C ILE A 56 -1.62 -19.99 -11.53
N ASN A 57 -1.69 -19.49 -12.75
CA ASN A 57 -1.81 -18.05 -13.03
C ASN A 57 -3.03 -17.82 -13.91
N TYR A 58 -4.11 -17.34 -13.33
CA TYR A 58 -5.37 -17.10 -14.03
C TYR A 58 -5.34 -15.99 -15.10
N ASN A 59 -4.21 -15.28 -15.25
CA ASN A 59 -4.02 -14.39 -16.41
C ASN A 59 -3.56 -15.12 -17.68
N LEU A 60 -3.30 -16.44 -17.61
CA LEU A 60 -2.84 -17.26 -18.73
C LEU A 60 -3.97 -18.16 -19.22
N ASP A 61 -4.14 -18.25 -20.54
CA ASP A 61 -5.21 -19.01 -21.19
C ASP A 61 -5.17 -20.52 -20.84
N GLU A 62 -3.99 -21.05 -20.52
CA GLU A 62 -3.82 -22.46 -20.13
C GLU A 62 -4.61 -22.88 -18.90
N PHE A 63 -5.00 -21.90 -18.06
CA PHE A 63 -5.80 -22.12 -16.84
C PHE A 63 -7.28 -21.73 -16.98
N GLU A 64 -7.75 -21.38 -18.19
CA GLU A 64 -9.16 -21.02 -18.44
C GLU A 64 -10.14 -22.11 -17.99
N ASN A 65 -9.73 -23.36 -18.09
CA ASN A 65 -10.58 -24.50 -17.65
C ASN A 65 -10.65 -24.67 -16.14
N LEU A 66 -9.93 -23.88 -15.34
CA LEU A 66 -9.87 -23.94 -13.87
C LEU A 66 -10.69 -22.83 -13.18
N LEU A 67 -11.51 -22.09 -13.91
CA LEU A 67 -12.30 -20.97 -13.39
C LEU A 67 -13.44 -21.38 -12.42
N GLU A 68 -13.60 -22.67 -12.16
CA GLU A 68 -14.58 -23.22 -11.23
C GLU A 68 -13.88 -24.09 -10.18
N TYR A 69 -14.27 -23.99 -8.91
CA TYR A 69 -13.54 -24.58 -7.79
C TYR A 69 -13.36 -26.10 -7.84
N HIS A 70 -14.30 -26.85 -8.42
CA HIS A 70 -14.15 -28.29 -8.59
C HIS A 70 -13.02 -28.66 -9.58
N ALA A 71 -12.91 -27.89 -10.68
CA ALA A 71 -11.84 -28.08 -11.66
C ALA A 71 -10.47 -27.72 -11.03
N LEU A 72 -10.42 -26.62 -10.27
CA LEU A 72 -9.22 -26.24 -9.50
C LEU A 72 -8.81 -27.36 -8.53
N LEU A 73 -9.75 -27.90 -7.74
CA LEU A 73 -9.48 -29.01 -6.82
C LEU A 73 -8.97 -30.25 -7.51
N ALA A 74 -9.57 -30.65 -8.64
CA ALA A 74 -9.15 -31.81 -9.41
C ALA A 74 -7.73 -31.60 -9.92
N TYR A 75 -7.45 -30.47 -10.56
CA TYR A 75 -6.14 -30.13 -11.09
C TYR A 75 -5.03 -30.20 -10.02
N VAL A 76 -5.27 -29.55 -8.86
CA VAL A 76 -4.27 -29.53 -7.78
C VAL A 76 -4.02 -30.93 -7.20
N LYS A 77 -5.08 -31.77 -7.08
CA LYS A 77 -4.92 -33.16 -6.62
C LYS A 77 -4.17 -34.03 -7.61
N ASP A 78 -4.39 -33.87 -8.90
CA ASP A 78 -3.72 -34.63 -9.95
C ASP A 78 -2.23 -34.26 -10.06
N HIS A 79 -1.85 -33.05 -9.74
CA HIS A 79 -0.45 -32.56 -9.77
C HIS A 79 0.28 -32.75 -8.43
N ARG A 80 -0.38 -33.33 -7.42
CA ARG A 80 0.25 -33.62 -6.13
C ARG A 80 1.28 -34.74 -6.24
N VAL A 81 2.46 -34.55 -5.66
CA VAL A 81 3.47 -35.60 -5.48
C VAL A 81 3.51 -36.00 -3.99
N PRO A 82 3.01 -37.18 -3.61
CA PRO A 82 2.84 -37.57 -2.19
C PRO A 82 4.15 -37.62 -1.39
N SER A 83 5.28 -37.84 -2.04
CA SER A 83 6.60 -37.94 -1.39
C SER A 83 7.33 -36.62 -1.25
N LYS A 84 6.73 -35.50 -1.72
CA LYS A 84 7.35 -34.17 -1.72
C LYS A 84 6.52 -33.15 -0.94
N GLN A 85 7.16 -32.07 -0.51
CA GLN A 85 6.48 -30.88 -0.05
C GLN A 85 5.79 -30.20 -1.25
N ASN A 86 4.45 -30.18 -1.24
CA ASN A 86 3.71 -29.57 -2.34
C ASN A 86 3.45 -28.09 -2.03
N VAL A 87 4.09 -27.22 -2.80
CA VAL A 87 3.93 -25.75 -2.69
C VAL A 87 2.95 -25.30 -3.76
N LEU A 88 1.78 -24.82 -3.34
CA LEU A 88 0.71 -24.37 -4.21
C LEU A 88 0.75 -22.84 -4.32
N LEU A 89 0.98 -22.34 -5.51
CA LEU A 89 1.05 -20.93 -5.83
C LEU A 89 -0.09 -20.57 -6.78
N ILE A 90 -1.02 -19.70 -6.36
CA ILE A 90 -2.16 -19.30 -7.21
C ILE A 90 -2.17 -17.79 -7.37
N ASP A 91 -2.02 -17.30 -8.59
CA ASP A 91 -2.09 -15.88 -8.94
C ASP A 91 -3.49 -15.50 -9.40
N GLU A 92 -4.03 -14.38 -8.87
CA GLU A 92 -5.38 -13.85 -9.13
C GLU A 92 -6.49 -14.85 -8.77
N VAL A 93 -6.41 -15.47 -7.58
CA VAL A 93 -7.30 -16.56 -7.14
C VAL A 93 -8.80 -16.23 -7.22
N GLN A 94 -9.17 -14.96 -7.12
CA GLN A 94 -10.55 -14.48 -7.22
C GLN A 94 -11.18 -14.66 -8.62
N MET A 95 -10.38 -15.01 -9.63
CA MET A 95 -10.89 -15.37 -10.96
C MET A 95 -11.59 -16.74 -10.96
N CYS A 96 -11.31 -17.59 -9.98
CA CYS A 96 -11.95 -18.89 -9.81
C CYS A 96 -13.22 -18.76 -8.96
N ASP A 97 -14.35 -19.10 -9.52
CA ASP A 97 -15.65 -19.09 -8.82
C ASP A 97 -15.65 -20.11 -7.67
N GLY A 98 -15.95 -19.67 -6.44
CA GLY A 98 -15.93 -20.51 -5.25
C GLY A 98 -14.54 -20.92 -4.77
N PHE A 99 -13.50 -20.18 -5.15
CA PHE A 99 -12.11 -20.47 -4.78
C PHE A 99 -11.92 -20.70 -3.29
N GLU A 100 -12.67 -20.01 -2.44
CA GLU A 100 -12.60 -20.15 -0.97
C GLU A 100 -12.91 -21.58 -0.51
N ARG A 101 -13.81 -22.28 -1.21
CA ARG A 101 -14.14 -23.69 -0.94
C ARG A 101 -12.97 -24.60 -1.31
N ALA A 102 -12.33 -24.33 -2.46
CA ALA A 102 -11.17 -25.09 -2.90
C ALA A 102 -10.01 -24.91 -1.92
N ILE A 103 -9.67 -23.66 -1.59
CA ILE A 103 -8.55 -23.34 -0.69
C ILE A 103 -8.77 -23.92 0.70
N ASN A 104 -9.99 -23.80 1.28
CA ASN A 104 -10.30 -24.40 2.57
C ASN A 104 -10.18 -25.93 2.56
N SER A 105 -10.64 -26.59 1.48
CA SER A 105 -10.52 -28.05 1.33
C SER A 105 -9.06 -28.51 1.21
N LEU A 106 -8.24 -27.78 0.43
CA LEU A 106 -6.81 -28.07 0.26
C LEU A 106 -6.05 -27.83 1.55
N HIS A 107 -6.33 -26.73 2.25
CA HIS A 107 -5.74 -26.43 3.55
C HIS A 107 -6.09 -27.49 4.59
N ALA A 108 -7.35 -27.89 4.70
CA ALA A 108 -7.79 -28.92 5.64
C ALA A 108 -7.18 -30.30 5.39
N SER A 109 -6.66 -30.56 4.19
CA SER A 109 -5.96 -31.81 3.88
C SER A 109 -4.53 -31.87 4.44
N GLU A 110 -3.96 -30.73 4.86
CA GLU A 110 -2.58 -30.57 5.37
C GLU A 110 -1.48 -31.08 4.41
N HIS A 111 -1.78 -31.14 3.10
CA HIS A 111 -0.88 -31.65 2.10
C HIS A 111 -0.19 -30.59 1.26
N TYR A 112 -0.58 -29.34 1.43
CA TYR A 112 -0.15 -28.23 0.59
C TYR A 112 0.30 -27.05 1.42
N ASP A 113 1.38 -26.45 0.99
CA ASP A 113 1.85 -25.14 1.45
C ASP A 113 1.30 -24.07 0.52
N ILE A 114 0.32 -23.27 0.97
CA ILE A 114 -0.56 -22.49 0.10
C ILE A 114 -0.18 -21.01 0.12
N PHE A 115 0.14 -20.46 -1.06
CA PHE A 115 0.33 -19.04 -1.31
C PHE A 115 -0.65 -18.60 -2.40
N ILE A 116 -1.44 -17.59 -2.11
CA ILE A 116 -2.40 -17.05 -3.08
C ILE A 116 -2.19 -15.55 -3.24
N THR A 117 -2.41 -15.05 -4.45
CA THR A 117 -2.50 -13.62 -4.68
C THR A 117 -3.90 -13.23 -5.11
N GLY A 118 -4.25 -12.00 -4.85
CA GLY A 118 -5.41 -11.37 -5.44
C GLY A 118 -5.25 -9.86 -5.43
N SER A 119 -5.76 -9.21 -6.48
CA SER A 119 -5.86 -7.77 -6.50
C SER A 119 -7.12 -7.40 -5.74
N ASN A 120 -6.93 -6.66 -4.64
CA ASN A 120 -7.97 -5.94 -3.91
C ASN A 120 -8.91 -6.71 -2.96
N ALA A 121 -9.95 -6.00 -2.68
CA ALA A 121 -11.09 -6.16 -1.81
C ALA A 121 -11.75 -7.57 -1.72
N PHE A 122 -11.47 -8.54 -2.62
CA PHE A 122 -11.90 -9.93 -2.46
C PHE A 122 -11.12 -10.66 -1.36
N LEU A 123 -9.89 -10.20 -1.12
CA LEU A 123 -8.98 -10.76 -0.13
C LEU A 123 -8.73 -9.74 1.01
N LEU A 124 -9.73 -8.91 1.34
CA LEU A 124 -9.63 -8.00 2.47
C LEU A 124 -9.60 -8.76 3.80
N SER A 125 -8.84 -8.24 4.74
CA SER A 125 -8.66 -8.80 6.07
C SER A 125 -9.98 -9.15 6.78
N SER A 126 -11.04 -8.35 6.61
CA SER A 126 -12.38 -8.65 7.17
C SER A 126 -13.06 -9.83 6.51
N ASP A 127 -12.94 -9.97 5.20
CA ASP A 127 -13.51 -11.07 4.43
C ASP A 127 -12.65 -12.32 4.53
N LEU A 128 -11.31 -12.18 4.51
CA LEU A 128 -10.37 -13.28 4.72
C LEU A 128 -10.57 -13.97 6.06
N SER A 129 -10.73 -13.21 7.13
CA SER A 129 -10.99 -13.77 8.47
C SER A 129 -12.28 -14.59 8.52
N THR A 130 -13.26 -14.23 7.70
CA THR A 130 -14.54 -14.94 7.58
C THR A 130 -14.44 -16.13 6.62
N LEU A 131 -13.83 -15.92 5.43
CA LEU A 131 -13.69 -16.93 4.38
C LEU A 131 -12.76 -18.08 4.80
N PHE A 132 -11.65 -17.75 5.47
CA PHE A 132 -10.61 -18.72 5.87
C PHE A 132 -10.53 -18.95 7.38
N THR A 133 -11.53 -18.49 8.15
CA THR A 133 -11.66 -18.77 9.60
C THR A 133 -10.40 -18.42 10.43
N GLY A 134 -9.72 -17.32 10.10
CA GLY A 134 -8.55 -16.84 10.82
C GLY A 134 -7.27 -17.66 10.61
N ARG A 135 -7.20 -18.45 9.53
CA ARG A 135 -6.04 -19.30 9.16
C ARG A 135 -5.23 -18.69 8.03
N THR A 136 -5.04 -17.38 8.06
CA THR A 136 -4.34 -16.64 7.02
C THR A 136 -3.21 -15.81 7.59
N PHE A 137 -2.13 -15.73 6.83
CA PHE A 137 -1.06 -14.76 7.03
C PHE A 137 -1.07 -13.79 5.84
N GLU A 138 -1.36 -12.53 6.10
CA GLU A 138 -1.48 -11.51 5.05
C GLU A 138 -0.14 -10.80 4.83
N ILE A 139 0.21 -10.62 3.55
CA ILE A 139 1.41 -9.91 3.11
C ILE A 139 0.96 -8.84 2.13
N GLU A 140 0.95 -7.60 2.59
CA GLU A 140 0.55 -6.47 1.76
C GLU A 140 1.73 -5.95 0.93
N VAL A 141 1.56 -5.92 -0.40
CA VAL A 141 2.58 -5.47 -1.36
C VAL A 141 2.27 -4.07 -1.84
N PHE A 142 3.08 -3.13 -1.40
CA PHE A 142 3.04 -1.73 -1.83
C PHE A 142 3.72 -1.52 -3.19
N PRO A 143 3.45 -0.41 -3.91
CA PRO A 143 4.32 0.07 -4.99
C PRO A 143 5.77 0.14 -4.54
N PHE A 144 6.72 0.27 -5.46
CA PHE A 144 8.13 0.34 -5.07
C PHE A 144 8.39 1.44 -4.05
N SER A 145 9.22 1.13 -3.03
CA SER A 145 9.80 2.13 -2.14
C SER A 145 10.79 3.00 -2.89
N PHE A 146 11.25 4.07 -2.26
CA PHE A 146 12.34 4.87 -2.81
C PHE A 146 13.63 4.05 -2.98
N GLU A 147 13.96 3.22 -2.00
CA GLU A 147 15.09 2.28 -2.10
C GLU A 147 14.94 1.32 -3.29
N GLU A 148 13.76 0.69 -3.44
CA GLU A 148 13.47 -0.21 -4.58
C GLU A 148 13.49 0.53 -5.93
N TYR A 149 13.09 1.81 -5.97
CA TYR A 149 13.20 2.67 -7.14
C TYR A 149 14.67 2.87 -7.53
N ARG A 150 15.55 3.16 -6.58
CA ARG A 150 16.99 3.31 -6.82
C ARG A 150 17.62 2.00 -7.31
N LEU A 151 17.28 0.86 -6.70
CA LEU A 151 17.74 -0.47 -7.16
C LEU A 151 17.27 -0.80 -8.59
N TYR A 152 16.12 -0.28 -8.99
CA TYR A 152 15.63 -0.46 -10.38
C TYR A 152 16.39 0.43 -11.37
N GLY A 153 16.73 1.64 -11.00
CA GLY A 153 17.51 2.60 -11.77
C GLY A 153 19.00 2.24 -11.79
N ASP A 154 19.79 3.12 -12.36
CA ASP A 154 21.24 3.13 -12.15
C ASP A 154 21.45 4.12 -11.00
N GLU A 155 21.82 3.64 -9.82
CA GLU A 155 21.93 4.43 -8.60
C GLU A 155 22.70 5.74 -8.84
N GLY A 156 21.98 6.86 -8.74
CA GLY A 156 22.49 8.18 -8.90
C GLY A 156 22.74 8.88 -7.55
N GLU A 157 22.83 10.20 -7.58
CA GLU A 157 22.83 11.02 -6.39
C GLU A 157 21.46 10.91 -5.68
N VAL A 158 21.46 10.61 -4.38
CA VAL A 158 20.27 10.27 -3.60
C VAL A 158 19.19 11.35 -3.67
N ASP A 159 19.60 12.61 -3.60
CA ASP A 159 18.68 13.75 -3.66
C ASP A 159 18.00 13.89 -5.01
N ARG A 160 18.76 13.72 -6.09
CA ARG A 160 18.23 13.74 -7.46
C ARG A 160 17.28 12.58 -7.71
N ASP A 161 17.63 11.39 -7.21
CA ASP A 161 16.79 10.20 -7.32
C ASP A 161 15.46 10.41 -6.57
N LEU A 162 15.49 11.08 -5.39
CA LEU A 162 14.28 11.40 -4.65
C LEU A 162 13.40 12.41 -5.39
N ASP A 163 13.98 13.43 -6.02
CA ASP A 163 13.22 14.38 -6.84
C ASP A 163 12.54 13.71 -8.03
N GLU A 164 13.21 12.74 -8.65
CA GLU A 164 12.62 11.97 -9.75
C GLU A 164 11.55 10.99 -9.26
N TYR A 165 11.80 10.28 -8.15
CA TYR A 165 10.82 9.39 -7.53
C TYR A 165 9.56 10.15 -7.08
N ALA A 166 9.71 11.33 -6.50
CA ALA A 166 8.61 12.17 -6.09
C ALA A 166 7.69 12.60 -7.25
N ARG A 167 8.22 12.63 -8.48
CA ARG A 167 7.44 12.91 -9.72
C ARG A 167 6.90 11.64 -10.38
N THR A 168 7.64 10.54 -10.29
CA THR A 168 7.37 9.32 -11.05
C THR A 168 6.51 8.32 -10.28
N GLY A 169 6.65 8.30 -8.94
CA GLY A 169 5.98 7.32 -8.07
C GLY A 169 6.66 5.95 -8.04
N GLY A 170 6.04 5.03 -7.32
CA GLY A 170 6.50 3.67 -7.09
C GLY A 170 5.90 2.60 -8.03
N MET A 171 4.99 2.98 -8.94
CA MET A 171 4.40 2.04 -9.90
C MET A 171 5.41 1.67 -10.99
N SER A 172 6.21 0.63 -10.75
CA SER A 172 7.34 0.21 -11.60
C SER A 172 6.97 -0.10 -13.06
N GLY A 173 5.71 -0.41 -13.33
CA GLY A 173 5.21 -0.59 -14.71
C GLY A 173 5.25 0.70 -15.55
N SER A 174 5.41 1.88 -14.93
CA SER A 174 5.57 3.17 -15.62
C SER A 174 7.01 3.43 -16.06
N TYR A 175 8.00 2.82 -15.43
CA TYR A 175 9.42 3.14 -15.63
C TYR A 175 9.98 2.87 -17.04
N PRO A 176 9.50 1.84 -17.80
CA PRO A 176 9.93 1.65 -19.18
C PRO A 176 9.58 2.80 -20.14
N TYR A 177 8.66 3.68 -19.74
CA TYR A 177 8.26 4.80 -20.60
C TYR A 177 9.25 5.96 -20.45
N PRO A 178 9.85 6.43 -21.57
CA PRO A 178 10.92 7.43 -21.51
C PRO A 178 10.42 8.85 -21.16
N LEU A 179 9.16 9.16 -21.50
CA LEU A 179 8.60 10.48 -21.27
C LEU A 179 7.66 10.50 -20.07
N GLN A 180 7.75 11.54 -19.25
CA GLN A 180 6.91 11.72 -18.06
C GLN A 180 5.40 11.69 -18.38
N GLU A 181 4.99 12.27 -19.49
CA GLU A 181 3.59 12.24 -19.94
C GLU A 181 3.09 10.81 -20.21
N GLN A 182 3.95 9.96 -20.79
CA GLN A 182 3.62 8.54 -21.03
C GLN A 182 3.52 7.77 -19.71
N ARG A 183 4.38 8.07 -18.74
CA ARG A 183 4.31 7.52 -17.38
C ARG A 183 2.98 7.91 -16.71
N TYR A 184 2.59 9.18 -16.79
CA TYR A 184 1.31 9.64 -16.25
C TYR A 184 0.11 9.02 -16.99
N GLN A 185 0.18 8.85 -18.29
CA GLN A 185 -0.87 8.15 -19.04
C GLN A 185 -1.00 6.69 -18.60
N TYR A 186 0.13 5.99 -18.37
CA TYR A 186 0.11 4.64 -17.81
C TYR A 186 -0.55 4.61 -16.43
N LEU A 187 -0.16 5.51 -15.53
CA LEU A 187 -0.74 5.61 -14.18
C LEU A 187 -2.24 5.91 -14.22
N SER A 188 -2.66 6.84 -15.06
CA SER A 188 -4.08 7.14 -15.27
C SER A 188 -4.87 5.91 -15.75
N ASN A 189 -4.32 5.12 -16.66
CA ASN A 189 -4.94 3.89 -17.13
C ASN A 189 -5.00 2.82 -16.03
N VAL A 190 -3.96 2.69 -15.20
CA VAL A 190 -3.97 1.78 -14.04
C VAL A 190 -5.07 2.17 -13.07
N PHE A 191 -5.18 3.46 -12.72
CA PHE A 191 -6.20 3.95 -11.79
C PHE A 191 -7.62 3.77 -12.34
N LYS A 192 -7.85 4.09 -13.63
CA LYS A 192 -9.14 3.86 -14.28
C LYS A 192 -9.53 2.39 -14.29
N THR A 193 -8.57 1.50 -14.55
CA THR A 193 -8.82 0.05 -14.51
C THR A 193 -9.18 -0.42 -13.10
N LEU A 194 -8.50 0.10 -12.08
CA LEU A 194 -8.82 -0.15 -10.68
C LEU A 194 -10.25 0.30 -10.36
N ILE A 195 -10.63 1.52 -10.74
CA ILE A 195 -12.00 2.03 -10.51
C ILE A 195 -13.04 1.13 -11.17
N VAL A 196 -12.86 0.80 -12.47
CA VAL A 196 -13.87 0.05 -13.23
C VAL A 196 -13.95 -1.41 -12.77
N ARG A 197 -12.83 -2.14 -12.75
CA ARG A 197 -12.83 -3.58 -12.48
C ARG A 197 -12.94 -3.90 -11.00
N ASP A 198 -12.16 -3.18 -10.19
CA ASP A 198 -11.98 -3.56 -8.79
C ASP A 198 -13.03 -2.90 -7.87
N ILE A 199 -13.71 -1.85 -8.32
CA ILE A 199 -14.73 -1.17 -7.52
C ILE A 199 -16.12 -1.24 -8.18
N VAL A 200 -16.27 -0.68 -9.40
CA VAL A 200 -17.59 -0.55 -10.03
C VAL A 200 -18.23 -1.91 -10.27
N GLN A 201 -17.52 -2.84 -10.87
CA GLN A 201 -18.05 -4.17 -11.17
C GLN A 201 -18.35 -4.97 -9.90
N ARG A 202 -17.45 -4.91 -8.91
CA ARG A 202 -17.62 -5.66 -7.67
C ARG A 202 -18.78 -5.17 -6.82
N HIS A 203 -18.87 -3.86 -6.58
CA HIS A 203 -19.86 -3.27 -5.69
C HIS A 203 -21.15 -2.84 -6.41
N ASN A 204 -21.28 -3.18 -7.71
CA ASN A 204 -22.41 -2.77 -8.55
C ASN A 204 -22.68 -1.25 -8.41
N VAL A 205 -21.62 -0.44 -8.51
CA VAL A 205 -21.71 1.01 -8.34
C VAL A 205 -22.56 1.61 -9.45
N ARG A 206 -23.69 2.23 -9.08
CA ARG A 206 -24.64 2.80 -10.04
C ARG A 206 -24.22 4.15 -10.61
N ASN A 207 -23.39 4.89 -9.87
CA ASN A 207 -22.95 6.23 -10.25
C ASN A 207 -21.41 6.29 -10.27
N GLU A 208 -20.83 5.83 -11.38
CA GLU A 208 -19.38 5.85 -11.60
C GLU A 208 -18.83 7.27 -11.62
N SER A 209 -19.57 8.24 -12.21
CA SER A 209 -19.14 9.63 -12.24
C SER A 209 -19.01 10.22 -10.83
N ALA A 210 -19.91 9.88 -9.92
CA ALA A 210 -19.80 10.30 -8.51
C ALA A 210 -18.59 9.66 -7.82
N LEU A 211 -18.32 8.38 -8.10
CA LEU A 211 -17.13 7.70 -7.54
C LEU A 211 -15.83 8.36 -8.01
N LEU A 212 -15.74 8.69 -9.30
CA LEU A 212 -14.57 9.39 -9.85
C LEU A 212 -14.40 10.78 -9.21
N ARG A 213 -15.46 11.57 -9.09
CA ARG A 213 -15.41 12.90 -8.45
C ARG A 213 -15.02 12.82 -6.97
N ILE A 214 -15.44 11.76 -6.25
CA ILE A 214 -15.01 11.52 -4.88
C ILE A 214 -13.52 11.18 -4.85
N ALA A 215 -13.04 10.33 -5.77
CA ALA A 215 -11.63 10.00 -5.87
C ALA A 215 -10.77 11.23 -6.17
N ASP A 216 -11.20 12.07 -7.11
CA ASP A 216 -10.52 13.34 -7.45
C ASP A 216 -10.45 14.28 -6.25
N TYR A 217 -11.56 14.44 -5.52
CA TYR A 217 -11.58 15.24 -4.29
C TYR A 217 -10.62 14.69 -3.23
N MET A 218 -10.61 13.37 -3.02
CA MET A 218 -9.70 12.73 -2.06
C MET A 218 -8.24 12.91 -2.46
N MET A 219 -7.91 12.80 -3.76
CA MET A 219 -6.55 13.02 -4.27
C MET A 219 -6.09 14.47 -4.08
N ASP A 220 -6.97 15.42 -4.35
CA ASP A 220 -6.63 16.84 -4.18
C ASP A 220 -6.42 17.19 -2.70
N ASN A 221 -7.13 16.50 -1.81
CA ASN A 221 -7.06 16.67 -0.35
C ASN A 221 -6.18 15.63 0.37
N VAL A 222 -5.25 15.00 -0.32
CA VAL A 222 -4.23 14.15 0.34
C VAL A 222 -3.52 14.94 1.42
N SER A 223 -3.25 14.29 2.56
CA SER A 223 -2.65 14.91 3.75
C SER A 223 -3.54 15.91 4.49
N ASN A 224 -4.72 16.24 3.99
CA ASN A 224 -5.69 17.07 4.70
C ASN A 224 -6.73 16.22 5.45
N ILE A 225 -7.22 16.76 6.55
CA ILE A 225 -8.34 16.15 7.27
C ILE A 225 -9.57 16.17 6.38
N THR A 226 -10.07 14.98 6.07
CA THR A 226 -11.20 14.79 5.15
C THR A 226 -12.27 13.92 5.80
N SER A 227 -13.53 14.19 5.48
CA SER A 227 -14.68 13.40 5.94
C SER A 227 -15.72 13.25 4.84
N ALA A 228 -16.52 12.19 4.93
CA ALA A 228 -17.62 11.97 3.99
C ALA A 228 -18.56 13.19 3.94
N ARG A 229 -18.75 13.90 5.07
CA ARG A 229 -19.58 15.11 5.14
C ARG A 229 -18.98 16.25 4.31
N ASN A 230 -17.68 16.53 4.46
CA ASN A 230 -17.00 17.59 3.71
C ASN A 230 -17.11 17.36 2.21
N ILE A 231 -16.89 16.10 1.76
CA ILE A 231 -17.03 15.71 0.36
C ILE A 231 -18.48 15.86 -0.10
N THR A 232 -19.44 15.41 0.69
CA THR A 232 -20.87 15.53 0.36
C THR A 232 -21.27 16.98 0.19
N ASP A 233 -20.86 17.86 1.11
CA ASP A 233 -21.18 19.28 1.05
C ASP A 233 -20.57 19.93 -0.21
N ALA A 234 -19.32 19.62 -0.52
CA ALA A 234 -18.66 20.12 -1.74
C ALA A 234 -19.33 19.64 -3.02
N LEU A 235 -19.58 18.34 -3.14
CA LEU A 235 -20.19 17.77 -4.36
C LEU A 235 -21.64 18.23 -4.57
N ASN A 236 -22.40 18.39 -3.49
CA ASN A 236 -23.78 18.95 -3.57
C ASN A 236 -23.78 20.42 -3.94
N ALA A 237 -22.80 21.21 -3.48
CA ALA A 237 -22.63 22.60 -3.92
C ALA A 237 -22.36 22.69 -5.43
N ASP A 238 -21.65 21.72 -5.99
CA ASP A 238 -21.41 21.58 -7.44
C ASP A 238 -22.58 20.93 -8.22
N GLY A 239 -23.75 20.76 -7.57
CA GLY A 239 -24.96 20.24 -8.20
C GLY A 239 -25.09 18.73 -8.28
N LEU A 240 -24.18 17.95 -7.72
CA LEU A 240 -24.28 16.50 -7.66
C LEU A 240 -25.08 16.08 -6.41
N LYS A 241 -26.32 15.65 -6.61
CA LYS A 241 -27.16 15.17 -5.48
C LYS A 241 -26.69 13.82 -4.96
N ILE A 242 -25.91 13.82 -3.88
CA ILE A 242 -25.38 12.60 -3.27
C ILE A 242 -25.55 12.64 -1.74
N THR A 243 -25.71 11.48 -1.11
CA THR A 243 -25.86 11.37 0.35
C THR A 243 -24.52 11.10 1.03
N ASN A 244 -24.39 11.55 2.28
CA ASN A 244 -23.21 11.26 3.11
C ASN A 244 -22.94 9.75 3.25
N LYS A 245 -24.00 8.93 3.33
CA LYS A 245 -23.87 7.46 3.40
C LYS A 245 -23.23 6.89 2.13
N THR A 246 -23.64 7.38 0.95
CA THR A 246 -23.08 6.95 -0.34
C THR A 246 -21.62 7.38 -0.49
N VAL A 247 -21.30 8.63 -0.12
CA VAL A 247 -19.92 9.13 -0.13
C VAL A 247 -19.04 8.27 0.78
N GLY A 248 -19.50 8.01 2.03
CA GLY A 248 -18.75 7.18 2.96
C GLY A 248 -18.52 5.75 2.45
N ALA A 249 -19.52 5.15 1.77
CA ALA A 249 -19.35 3.84 1.14
C ALA A 249 -18.31 3.89 0.01
N TYR A 250 -18.35 4.90 -0.86
CA TYR A 250 -17.40 5.02 -1.97
C TYR A 250 -15.96 5.30 -1.48
N MET A 251 -15.80 6.11 -0.42
CA MET A 251 -14.50 6.28 0.25
C MET A 251 -13.99 4.93 0.79
N GLY A 252 -14.88 4.13 1.38
CA GLY A 252 -14.57 2.76 1.83
C GLY A 252 -14.08 1.90 0.66
N TYR A 253 -14.80 1.85 -0.44
CA TYR A 253 -14.42 1.06 -1.63
C TYR A 253 -13.06 1.46 -2.21
N LEU A 254 -12.73 2.76 -2.18
CA LEU A 254 -11.43 3.25 -2.61
C LEU A 254 -10.29 2.78 -1.68
N CYS A 255 -10.55 2.73 -0.38
CA CYS A 255 -9.59 2.18 0.58
C CYS A 255 -9.49 0.65 0.44
N ASP A 256 -10.62 -0.02 0.30
CA ASP A 256 -10.68 -1.47 0.12
C ASP A 256 -9.93 -1.91 -1.16
N ALA A 257 -9.94 -1.11 -2.21
CA ALA A 257 -9.16 -1.33 -3.42
C ALA A 257 -7.67 -0.94 -3.30
N PHE A 258 -7.20 -0.61 -2.11
CA PHE A 258 -5.84 -0.11 -1.85
C PHE A 258 -5.45 1.14 -2.67
N ALA A 259 -6.44 1.92 -3.16
CA ALA A 259 -6.15 3.18 -3.81
C ALA A 259 -5.73 4.25 -2.81
N PHE A 260 -6.35 4.20 -1.63
CA PHE A 260 -6.08 5.11 -0.51
C PHE A 260 -5.93 4.35 0.80
N TYR A 261 -5.06 4.87 1.65
CA TYR A 261 -4.86 4.44 3.03
C TYR A 261 -5.44 5.46 3.98
N LYS A 262 -6.35 4.98 4.83
CA LYS A 262 -7.02 5.79 5.83
C LYS A 262 -6.20 5.85 7.11
N VAL A 263 -5.79 7.04 7.53
CA VAL A 263 -5.05 7.30 8.76
C VAL A 263 -5.93 8.04 9.76
N ARG A 264 -6.19 7.41 10.89
CA ARG A 264 -7.03 7.93 11.97
C ARG A 264 -6.26 8.92 12.83
N ARG A 265 -6.98 9.75 13.57
CA ARG A 265 -6.40 10.67 14.55
C ARG A 265 -6.19 10.01 15.90
N TYR A 266 -5.08 10.36 16.54
CA TYR A 266 -4.69 9.89 17.86
C TYR A 266 -4.46 11.06 18.81
N ASP A 267 -5.23 11.15 19.91
CA ASP A 267 -5.02 12.12 20.96
C ASP A 267 -3.81 11.72 21.82
N ILE A 268 -2.70 12.42 21.64
CA ILE A 268 -1.40 12.10 22.30
C ILE A 268 -1.53 12.20 23.82
N ARG A 269 -2.24 13.22 24.32
CA ARG A 269 -2.43 13.42 25.76
C ARG A 269 -3.40 12.41 26.37
N GLY A 270 -4.55 12.23 25.73
CA GLY A 270 -5.59 11.31 26.20
C GLY A 270 -5.29 9.86 25.89
N LYS A 271 -4.24 9.57 25.12
CA LYS A 271 -3.85 8.23 24.64
C LYS A 271 -5.01 7.42 24.09
N LYS A 272 -5.84 8.08 23.25
CA LYS A 272 -7.05 7.49 22.69
C LYS A 272 -7.24 7.87 21.23
N TYR A 273 -7.90 6.97 20.51
CA TYR A 273 -8.26 7.18 19.11
C TYR A 273 -9.46 8.13 19.01
N LEU A 274 -9.39 9.09 18.10
CA LEU A 274 -10.48 10.01 17.83
C LEU A 274 -11.40 9.44 16.74
N LYS A 275 -12.72 9.63 16.92
CA LYS A 275 -13.73 9.05 16.05
C LYS A 275 -13.98 9.83 14.75
N SER A 276 -13.41 11.01 14.60
CA SER A 276 -13.69 11.90 13.47
C SER A 276 -12.46 12.64 13.00
N GLY A 277 -12.45 12.94 11.71
CA GLY A 277 -11.38 13.65 11.05
C GLY A 277 -10.21 12.70 10.75
N GLU A 278 -10.16 12.17 9.54
CA GLU A 278 -9.13 11.24 9.09
C GLU A 278 -8.34 11.91 7.96
N LYS A 279 -7.07 11.54 7.81
CA LYS A 279 -6.31 11.83 6.59
C LYS A 279 -6.32 10.60 5.68
N TYR A 280 -6.18 10.85 4.39
CA TYR A 280 -6.09 9.79 3.38
C TYR A 280 -4.84 9.99 2.56
N TYR A 281 -4.10 8.90 2.36
CA TYR A 281 -2.86 8.88 1.58
C TYR A 281 -3.02 7.94 0.40
N LEU A 282 -2.51 8.34 -0.77
CA LEU A 282 -2.51 7.52 -1.98
C LEU A 282 -1.50 6.38 -1.86
N ALA A 283 -1.85 5.21 -2.35
CA ALA A 283 -0.91 4.09 -2.46
C ALA A 283 0.33 4.45 -3.29
N ASP A 284 0.14 5.30 -4.30
CA ASP A 284 1.20 5.90 -5.09
C ASP A 284 0.89 7.38 -5.28
N HIS A 285 1.75 8.24 -4.77
CA HIS A 285 1.58 9.70 -4.80
C HIS A 285 1.50 10.26 -6.23
N ALA A 286 2.10 9.59 -7.22
CA ALA A 286 2.07 10.05 -8.61
C ALA A 286 0.70 9.94 -9.27
N PHE A 287 -0.24 9.17 -8.74
CA PHE A 287 -1.63 9.16 -9.23
C PHE A 287 -2.27 10.54 -9.21
N LYS A 288 -1.98 11.35 -8.16
CA LYS A 288 -2.49 12.72 -8.07
C LYS A 288 -2.13 13.52 -9.33
N TYR A 289 -0.87 13.50 -9.70
CA TYR A 289 -0.38 14.30 -10.83
C TYR A 289 -0.73 13.70 -12.18
N ALA A 290 -0.83 12.38 -12.25
CA ALA A 290 -1.29 11.69 -13.46
C ALA A 290 -2.76 11.97 -13.81
N LEU A 291 -3.61 12.28 -12.82
CA LEU A 291 -5.05 12.46 -12.99
C LEU A 291 -5.48 13.92 -12.90
N LEU A 292 -4.91 14.70 -11.99
CA LEU A 292 -5.29 16.10 -11.74
C LEU A 292 -4.33 17.11 -12.38
N GLY A 293 -3.16 16.64 -12.86
CA GLY A 293 -2.13 17.49 -13.46
C GLY A 293 -1.07 17.97 -12.46
N THR A 294 -0.01 18.58 -13.01
CA THR A 294 1.20 18.96 -12.26
C THR A 294 1.25 20.45 -11.90
N ARG A 295 0.18 21.19 -12.08
CA ARG A 295 0.12 22.59 -11.67
C ARG A 295 0.13 22.65 -10.14
N ASP A 296 0.92 23.56 -9.59
CA ASP A 296 0.99 23.85 -8.16
C ASP A 296 1.28 22.60 -7.30
N MET A 297 2.35 21.85 -7.68
CA MET A 297 2.80 20.70 -6.88
C MET A 297 3.20 21.15 -5.47
N ASP A 298 2.44 20.68 -4.49
CA ASP A 298 2.75 20.85 -3.07
C ASP A 298 3.70 19.74 -2.62
N TRP A 299 5.01 20.01 -2.63
CA TRP A 299 6.05 19.05 -2.28
C TRP A 299 5.93 18.55 -0.83
N GLY A 300 5.52 19.40 0.10
CA GLY A 300 5.27 18.98 1.47
C GLY A 300 4.28 17.83 1.56
N ARG A 301 3.16 17.93 0.83
CA ARG A 301 2.16 16.85 0.79
C ARG A 301 2.63 15.61 0.04
N VAL A 302 3.47 15.79 -0.99
CA VAL A 302 4.09 14.64 -1.68
C VAL A 302 4.96 13.85 -0.72
N TYR A 303 5.84 14.54 0.00
CA TYR A 303 6.73 13.89 0.96
C TYR A 303 5.97 13.30 2.15
N GLU A 304 4.94 13.98 2.65
CA GLU A 304 4.07 13.42 3.69
C GLU A 304 3.40 12.12 3.21
N ASN A 305 2.91 12.05 1.95
CA ASN A 305 2.35 10.83 1.39
C ASN A 305 3.40 9.71 1.26
N ILE A 306 4.61 10.04 0.78
CA ILE A 306 5.70 9.05 0.66
C ILE A 306 6.05 8.48 2.04
N VAL A 307 6.18 9.32 3.06
CA VAL A 307 6.48 8.91 4.44
C VAL A 307 5.35 8.06 5.02
N ALA A 308 4.08 8.43 4.78
CA ALA A 308 2.93 7.64 5.23
C ALA A 308 2.99 6.20 4.70
N ILE A 309 3.20 6.05 3.39
CA ILE A 309 3.26 4.72 2.75
C ILE A 309 4.51 3.97 3.20
N GLU A 310 5.65 4.64 3.39
CA GLU A 310 6.86 4.00 3.89
C GLU A 310 6.71 3.49 5.34
N LEU A 311 6.07 4.25 6.22
CA LEU A 311 5.76 3.80 7.58
C LEU A 311 4.85 2.57 7.59
N LEU A 312 3.80 2.56 6.76
CA LEU A 312 2.92 1.39 6.60
C LEU A 312 3.72 0.18 6.08
N ARG A 313 4.56 0.36 5.07
CA ARG A 313 5.44 -0.69 4.52
C ARG A 313 6.38 -1.27 5.57
N ARG A 314 6.93 -0.42 6.45
CA ARG A 314 7.77 -0.84 7.59
C ARG A 314 6.97 -1.54 8.69
N GLY A 315 5.64 -1.66 8.54
CA GLY A 315 4.75 -2.37 9.46
C GLY A 315 4.37 -1.56 10.71
N TYR A 316 4.41 -0.22 10.62
CA TYR A 316 3.86 0.63 11.66
C TYR A 316 2.35 0.80 11.48
N GLU A 317 1.63 0.83 12.60
CA GLU A 317 0.32 1.43 12.68
C GLU A 317 0.48 2.95 12.68
N VAL A 318 -0.11 3.63 11.70
CA VAL A 318 0.10 5.05 11.46
C VAL A 318 -1.14 5.85 11.87
N TYR A 319 -0.91 6.95 12.62
CA TYR A 319 -1.96 7.85 13.09
C TYR A 319 -1.53 9.31 12.88
N VAL A 320 -2.50 10.21 12.73
CA VAL A 320 -2.29 11.66 12.81
C VAL A 320 -2.33 12.06 14.27
N GLY A 321 -1.24 12.61 14.78
CA GLY A 321 -1.17 13.05 16.18
C GLY A 321 -1.94 14.33 16.44
N VAL A 322 -2.66 14.39 17.56
CA VAL A 322 -3.32 15.60 18.04
C VAL A 322 -2.86 15.91 19.45
N LEU A 323 -2.26 17.10 19.63
CA LEU A 323 -1.86 17.60 20.91
C LEU A 323 -2.49 19.00 21.14
N TYR A 324 -3.59 19.04 21.88
CA TYR A 324 -4.43 20.25 22.05
C TYR A 324 -4.95 20.76 20.69
N LYS A 325 -4.43 21.91 20.21
CA LYS A 325 -4.75 22.50 18.91
C LYS A 325 -3.66 22.28 17.85
N LYS A 326 -2.56 21.60 18.23
CA LYS A 326 -1.45 21.31 17.33
C LYS A 326 -1.64 19.93 16.73
N GLU A 327 -1.25 19.78 15.49
CA GLU A 327 -1.19 18.52 14.78
C GLU A 327 0.27 18.03 14.71
N ILE A 328 0.45 16.73 14.78
CA ILE A 328 1.68 16.02 14.48
C ILE A 328 1.37 15.14 13.26
N ASP A 329 2.14 15.24 12.20
CA ASP A 329 1.84 14.54 10.97
C ASP A 329 1.68 13.04 11.20
N PHE A 330 2.62 12.42 11.93
CA PHE A 330 2.53 11.00 12.25
C PHE A 330 2.85 10.65 13.69
N VAL A 331 2.03 9.77 14.24
CA VAL A 331 2.32 8.92 15.39
C VAL A 331 2.41 7.51 14.85
N ALA A 332 3.60 6.96 14.73
CA ALA A 332 3.85 5.62 14.21
C ALA A 332 4.09 4.65 15.37
N ILE A 333 3.32 3.56 15.43
CA ILE A 333 3.37 2.58 16.54
C ILE A 333 3.64 1.19 15.95
N LYS A 334 4.66 0.50 16.48
CA LYS A 334 4.97 -0.87 16.10
C LYS A 334 5.37 -1.66 17.35
N ARG A 335 4.51 -2.55 17.81
CA ARG A 335 4.68 -3.28 19.08
C ARG A 335 4.89 -2.31 20.27
N SER A 336 6.11 -2.25 20.85
CA SER A 336 6.48 -1.34 21.94
C SER A 336 7.11 -0.04 21.46
N GLU A 337 7.40 0.09 20.19
CA GLU A 337 8.00 1.28 19.59
C GLU A 337 6.93 2.32 19.28
N LYS A 338 7.22 3.57 19.55
CA LYS A 338 6.42 4.71 19.14
C LYS A 338 7.34 5.83 18.68
N LEU A 339 6.99 6.43 17.55
CA LEU A 339 7.71 7.55 16.95
C LEU A 339 6.74 8.71 16.71
N TYR A 340 7.22 9.94 16.88
CA TYR A 340 6.51 11.15 16.50
C TYR A 340 7.27 11.82 15.36
N ILE A 341 6.59 12.06 14.24
CA ILE A 341 7.24 12.51 13.02
C ILE A 341 6.50 13.72 12.45
N GLN A 342 7.26 14.77 12.13
CA GLN A 342 6.86 15.87 11.26
C GLN A 342 7.56 15.74 9.93
N VAL A 343 6.89 16.11 8.84
CA VAL A 343 7.45 16.07 7.49
C VAL A 343 7.38 17.45 6.88
N SER A 344 8.50 17.93 6.37
CA SER A 344 8.58 19.25 5.73
C SER A 344 9.38 19.17 4.44
N ASP A 345 9.01 19.98 3.46
CA ASP A 345 9.81 20.20 2.26
C ASP A 345 11.08 20.96 2.59
N ASP A 346 10.96 22.08 3.28
CA ASP A 346 12.06 22.96 3.62
C ASP A 346 11.91 23.49 5.05
N ILE A 347 12.99 23.41 5.82
CA ILE A 347 13.12 23.94 7.19
C ILE A 347 14.24 24.97 7.31
N SER A 348 14.71 25.54 6.21
CA SER A 348 15.81 26.52 6.20
C SER A 348 15.45 27.84 6.86
N SER A 349 14.14 28.23 6.85
CA SER A 349 13.70 29.44 7.53
C SER A 349 13.38 29.17 9.00
N ASP A 350 13.82 30.04 9.90
CA ASP A 350 13.54 29.95 11.34
C ASP A 350 12.04 29.82 11.62
N LYS A 351 11.21 30.54 10.87
CA LYS A 351 9.75 30.50 11.03
C LYS A 351 9.16 29.12 10.70
N THR A 352 9.61 28.49 9.62
CA THR A 352 9.18 27.12 9.25
C THR A 352 9.70 26.15 10.27
N PHE A 353 10.97 26.23 10.61
CA PHE A 353 11.58 25.35 11.59
C PHE A 353 10.87 25.38 12.94
N GLU A 354 10.57 26.55 13.50
CA GLU A 354 9.84 26.71 14.76
C GLU A 354 8.41 26.16 14.66
N ARG A 355 7.76 26.28 13.51
CA ARG A 355 6.44 25.68 13.27
C ARG A 355 6.49 24.16 13.36
N GLU A 356 7.50 23.53 12.79
CA GLU A 356 7.62 22.06 12.73
C GLU A 356 8.12 21.48 14.07
N ILE A 357 9.08 22.13 14.73
CA ILE A 357 9.65 21.60 15.98
C ILE A 357 8.75 21.82 17.20
N SER A 358 8.05 22.95 17.27
CA SER A 358 7.25 23.32 18.43
C SER A 358 6.15 22.32 18.84
N PRO A 359 5.44 21.64 17.90
CA PRO A 359 4.52 20.57 18.28
C PRO A 359 5.23 19.39 18.95
N LEU A 360 6.38 18.97 18.43
CA LEU A 360 7.16 17.85 18.95
C LEU A 360 7.74 18.14 20.34
N LEU A 361 8.28 19.34 20.56
CA LEU A 361 8.77 19.78 21.87
C LEU A 361 7.67 19.84 22.94
N SER A 362 6.42 20.03 22.52
CA SER A 362 5.27 20.07 23.44
C SER A 362 4.83 18.67 23.91
N ILE A 363 5.39 17.59 23.35
CA ILE A 363 5.10 16.21 23.76
C ILE A 363 5.94 15.86 25.00
N GLY A 364 5.29 15.57 26.12
CA GLY A 364 5.95 15.35 27.40
C GLY A 364 6.43 13.91 27.67
N ASP A 365 6.32 13.00 26.70
CA ASP A 365 6.83 11.64 26.85
C ASP A 365 8.24 11.45 26.25
N ALA A 366 8.88 10.32 26.57
CA ALA A 366 10.26 10.02 26.20
C ALA A 366 10.42 9.28 24.87
N TYR A 367 9.34 9.11 24.10
CA TYR A 367 9.45 8.46 22.80
C TYR A 367 10.20 9.34 21.79
N PRO A 368 10.94 8.72 20.84
CA PRO A 368 11.67 9.45 19.82
C PRO A 368 10.78 10.42 19.03
N LYS A 369 11.34 11.57 18.71
CA LYS A 369 10.71 12.64 17.96
C LYS A 369 11.64 13.01 16.80
N MET A 370 11.11 13.14 15.60
CA MET A 370 11.92 13.52 14.44
C MET A 370 11.20 14.46 13.49
N ILE A 371 12.00 15.27 12.80
CA ILE A 371 11.60 16.04 11.62
C ILE A 371 12.28 15.38 10.43
N LEU A 372 11.51 14.95 9.44
CA LEU A 372 11.98 14.49 8.15
C LEU A 372 11.88 15.64 7.15
N ALA A 373 13.01 16.12 6.64
CA ALA A 373 13.04 17.24 5.71
C ALA A 373 14.18 17.08 4.69
N ARG A 374 14.12 17.86 3.62
CA ARG A 374 15.19 17.93 2.61
C ARG A 374 16.35 18.78 3.14
N THR A 375 17.15 18.21 4.02
CA THR A 375 18.24 18.95 4.70
C THR A 375 19.58 18.85 3.97
N HIS A 376 19.77 17.81 3.16
CA HIS A 376 21.02 17.53 2.42
C HIS A 376 22.26 17.40 3.33
N HIS A 377 22.09 17.10 4.61
CA HIS A 377 23.18 16.90 5.56
C HIS A 377 22.89 15.71 6.50
N GLU A 378 23.88 15.32 7.28
CA GLU A 378 23.73 14.28 8.29
C GLU A 378 22.72 14.67 9.37
N ALA A 379 22.16 13.64 10.05
CA ALA A 379 21.21 13.86 11.11
C ALA A 379 21.80 14.74 12.23
N THR A 380 20.99 15.65 12.73
CA THR A 380 21.33 16.53 13.85
C THR A 380 20.28 16.42 14.94
N ASP A 381 20.56 16.87 16.15
CA ASP A 381 19.61 16.92 17.27
C ASP A 381 19.42 18.35 17.74
N ARG A 382 18.17 18.70 18.04
CA ARG A 382 17.84 19.95 18.71
C ARG A 382 16.79 19.70 19.79
N ASP A 383 17.22 19.87 21.02
CA ASP A 383 16.37 19.73 22.21
C ASP A 383 15.67 18.35 22.31
N GLY A 384 16.37 17.27 21.87
CA GLY A 384 15.85 15.91 21.85
C GLY A 384 14.92 15.59 20.68
N VAL A 385 14.87 16.44 19.66
CA VAL A 385 14.22 16.19 18.38
C VAL A 385 15.28 15.95 17.31
N GLN A 386 15.26 14.78 16.70
CA GLN A 386 16.14 14.43 15.59
C GLN A 386 15.70 15.14 14.31
N ILE A 387 16.62 15.76 13.61
CA ILE A 387 16.40 16.36 12.28
C ILE A 387 17.15 15.48 11.29
N VAL A 388 16.39 14.82 10.43
CA VAL A 388 16.88 13.75 9.57
C VAL A 388 16.58 14.08 8.11
N ASP A 389 17.57 13.88 7.25
CA ASP A 389 17.35 14.02 5.82
C ASP A 389 16.39 12.96 5.30
N LEU A 390 15.34 13.42 4.59
CA LEU A 390 14.26 12.57 4.11
C LEU A 390 14.76 11.47 3.15
N ALA A 391 15.68 11.81 2.23
CA ALA A 391 16.19 10.87 1.25
C ALA A 391 16.98 9.73 1.93
N ARG A 392 17.84 10.08 2.89
CA ARG A 392 18.60 9.10 3.69
C ARG A 392 17.71 8.23 4.54
N TRP A 393 16.68 8.84 5.19
CA TRP A 393 15.71 8.06 5.98
C TRP A 393 14.97 7.04 5.13
N LEU A 394 14.59 7.41 3.91
CA LEU A 394 13.92 6.51 2.96
C LEU A 394 14.81 5.36 2.47
N CYS A 395 16.14 5.56 2.47
CA CYS A 395 17.15 4.52 2.19
C CYS A 395 17.49 3.65 3.41
N GLY A 396 16.91 3.91 4.59
CA GLY A 396 17.23 3.17 5.81
C GLY A 396 18.58 3.52 6.44
N GLU A 397 19.16 4.66 6.08
CA GLU A 397 20.49 5.13 6.56
C GLU A 397 20.40 5.98 7.84
N ALA A 398 19.23 6.10 8.48
CA ALA A 398 19.00 6.96 9.64
C ALA A 398 18.17 6.28 10.73
#